data_5fcb4f561d459b3c50917a2b4a9dcf91
#
_entry.id   5fcb4f561d459b3c50917a2b4a9dcf91
#
_cell.length_a   1.000
_cell.length_b   1.000
_cell.length_c   1.000
_cell.angle_alpha   90.00
_cell.angle_beta   90.00
_cell.angle_gamma   90.00
#
_symmetry.space_group_name_H-M   'P 1'
#
loop_
_entity.id
_entity.type
_entity.pdbx_description
1 polymer ?
#
loop_
_entity_poly.entity_id
_entity_poly.type
_entity_poly.pdbx_seq_one_letter_code
_entity_poly.pdbx_strand_id
1 'polypeptide(L)'
;MKISSFFAVLRSSYEAEINDMAFDSEGKNVLRQRLAQRRKELPFLRQMMASAPEMVAIVFHQGMRFSKPALMDALVAKNPDQLPDWAALLAHLSLEPWAQGLAEELCKDPAGDTLMVLAAGMEYLFHHTPAAAASAGDEEDEGKDGEDQDSEEEKEARAAEEAGNDWMAEQGFDRKE
;
A
#
# COMPACT_ATOMS: atom_id res chain seq x y z
N MET A 1 -7.53 -5.53 19.66
CA MET A 1 -7.55 -4.12 19.23
C MET A 1 -8.99 -3.64 19.10
N LYS A 2 -9.34 -2.48 19.68
CA LYS A 2 -10.65 -1.82 19.53
C LYS A 2 -10.47 -0.66 18.55
N ILE A 3 -11.32 -0.58 17.53
CA ILE A 3 -11.27 0.47 16.50
C ILE A 3 -12.52 1.33 16.68
N SER A 4 -12.38 2.67 16.66
CA SER A 4 -13.52 3.58 16.66
C SER A 4 -14.27 3.51 15.32
N SER A 5 -15.56 3.88 15.32
CA SER A 5 -16.34 3.95 14.06
C SER A 5 -15.73 4.92 13.06
N PHE A 6 -15.12 5.99 13.56
CA PHE A 6 -14.41 6.97 12.74
C PHE A 6 -13.23 6.35 11.99
N PHE A 7 -12.31 5.67 12.70
CA PHE A 7 -11.18 5.00 12.05
C PHE A 7 -11.59 3.79 11.22
N ALA A 8 -12.71 3.12 11.56
CA ALA A 8 -13.23 2.03 10.74
C ALA A 8 -13.66 2.52 9.34
N VAL A 9 -14.31 3.68 9.25
CA VAL A 9 -14.68 4.30 7.97
C VAL A 9 -13.44 4.72 7.20
N LEU A 10 -12.51 5.45 7.82
CA LEU A 10 -11.27 5.89 7.17
C LEU A 10 -10.44 4.72 6.63
N ARG A 11 -10.34 3.64 7.40
CA ARG A 11 -9.66 2.42 6.97
C ARG A 11 -10.30 1.84 5.72
N SER A 12 -11.62 1.70 5.70
CA SER A 12 -12.34 1.15 4.55
C SER A 12 -12.11 1.99 3.28
N SER A 13 -12.14 3.32 3.40
CA SER A 13 -11.86 4.22 2.28
C SER A 13 -10.40 4.13 1.83
N TYR A 14 -9.45 4.06 2.76
CA TYR A 14 -8.03 3.92 2.46
C TYR A 14 -7.72 2.58 1.77
N GLU A 15 -8.28 1.46 2.25
CA GLU A 15 -8.14 0.15 1.62
C GLU A 15 -8.75 0.15 0.20
N ALA A 16 -9.88 0.82 -0.02
CA ALA A 16 -10.48 0.96 -1.34
C ALA A 16 -9.56 1.72 -2.31
N GLU A 17 -8.94 2.82 -1.89
CA GLU A 17 -7.98 3.58 -2.70
C GLU A 17 -6.74 2.74 -3.07
N ILE A 18 -6.20 1.95 -2.12
CA ILE A 18 -5.08 1.02 -2.41
C ILE A 18 -5.51 -0.03 -3.42
N ASN A 19 -6.68 -0.64 -3.23
CA ASN A 19 -7.20 -1.66 -4.12
C ASN A 19 -7.44 -1.12 -5.54
N ASP A 20 -8.01 0.09 -5.68
CA ASP A 20 -8.19 0.75 -6.98
C ASP A 20 -6.85 1.00 -7.70
N MET A 21 -5.83 1.39 -6.94
CA MET A 21 -4.49 1.57 -7.51
C MET A 21 -3.78 0.25 -7.82
N ALA A 22 -4.11 -0.83 -7.12
CA ALA A 22 -3.56 -2.16 -7.37
C ALA A 22 -4.33 -2.91 -8.46
N PHE A 23 -5.61 -2.54 -8.72
CA PHE A 23 -6.45 -3.18 -9.74
C PHE A 23 -5.87 -2.95 -11.14
N ASP A 24 -6.04 -3.92 -12.03
CA ASP A 24 -5.43 -3.95 -13.38
C ASP A 24 -3.89 -4.05 -13.42
N SER A 25 -3.27 -4.45 -12.33
CA SER A 25 -1.83 -4.58 -12.31
C SER A 25 -1.39 -6.03 -12.55
N GLU A 26 -0.86 -6.30 -13.72
CA GLU A 26 0.01 -7.45 -13.94
C GLU A 26 1.35 -7.20 -13.21
N GLY A 27 1.33 -7.32 -11.85
CA GLY A 27 2.52 -7.29 -11.02
C GLY A 27 2.68 -6.09 -10.07
N LYS A 28 3.49 -6.26 -9.03
CA LYS A 28 3.78 -5.34 -7.91
C LYS A 28 4.28 -3.94 -8.33
N ASN A 29 4.81 -3.80 -9.55
CA ASN A 29 5.39 -2.55 -10.03
C ASN A 29 4.36 -1.45 -10.31
N VAL A 30 3.10 -1.80 -10.63
CA VAL A 30 2.08 -0.81 -11.01
C VAL A 30 1.62 0.01 -9.81
N LEU A 31 1.33 -0.64 -8.67
CA LEU A 31 0.99 0.07 -7.44
C LEU A 31 2.09 1.07 -7.06
N ARG A 32 3.37 0.63 -7.08
CA ARG A 32 4.51 1.49 -6.77
C ARG A 32 4.61 2.70 -7.71
N GLN A 33 4.39 2.50 -9.01
CA GLN A 33 4.38 3.58 -9.99
C GLN A 33 3.23 4.56 -9.76
N ARG A 34 2.01 4.07 -9.49
CA ARG A 34 0.84 4.89 -9.21
C ARG A 34 1.02 5.70 -7.91
N LEU A 35 1.58 5.09 -6.86
CA LEU A 35 1.94 5.79 -5.63
C LEU A 35 2.99 6.88 -5.88
N ALA A 36 4.01 6.60 -6.68
CA ALA A 36 5.02 7.59 -7.04
C ALA A 36 4.41 8.76 -7.82
N GLN A 37 3.44 8.50 -8.68
CA GLN A 37 2.69 9.55 -9.37
C GLN A 37 1.83 10.36 -8.40
N ARG A 38 1.10 9.72 -7.48
CA ARG A 38 0.32 10.39 -6.42
C ARG A 38 1.18 11.33 -5.58
N ARG A 39 2.40 10.92 -5.23
CA ARG A 39 3.35 11.78 -4.49
C ARG A 39 3.70 13.06 -5.23
N LYS A 40 3.79 13.04 -6.56
CA LYS A 40 4.01 14.24 -7.39
C LYS A 40 2.78 15.14 -7.44
N GLU A 41 1.60 14.60 -7.25
CA GLU A 41 0.32 15.32 -7.25
C GLU A 41 -0.02 15.92 -5.88
N LEU A 42 0.82 15.71 -4.86
CA LEU A 42 0.58 16.22 -3.50
C LEU A 42 0.18 17.70 -3.43
N PRO A 43 0.77 18.63 -4.21
CA PRO A 43 0.35 20.04 -4.19
C PRO A 43 -1.13 20.25 -4.53
N PHE A 44 -1.71 19.38 -5.36
CA PHE A 44 -3.13 19.43 -5.71
C PHE A 44 -4.00 18.71 -4.67
N LEU A 45 -3.50 17.62 -4.08
CA LEU A 45 -4.20 16.83 -3.09
C LEU A 45 -4.34 17.55 -1.74
N ARG A 46 -3.46 18.49 -1.41
CA ARG A 46 -3.46 19.26 -0.15
C ARG A 46 -4.82 19.87 0.19
N GLN A 47 -5.54 20.37 -0.79
CA GLN A 47 -6.88 20.95 -0.59
C GLN A 47 -7.92 19.93 -0.11
N MET A 48 -7.64 18.63 -0.22
CA MET A 48 -8.53 17.55 0.17
C MET A 48 -8.27 17.02 1.59
N MET A 49 -7.28 17.53 2.31
CA MET A 49 -6.88 17.04 3.63
C MET A 49 -8.01 16.97 4.65
N ALA A 50 -8.96 17.92 4.59
CA ALA A 50 -10.09 17.98 5.51
C ALA A 50 -11.33 17.20 5.02
N SER A 51 -11.52 17.08 3.70
CA SER A 51 -12.73 16.49 3.09
C SER A 51 -12.57 15.02 2.71
N ALA A 52 -11.39 14.60 2.32
CA ALA A 52 -11.06 13.24 1.91
C ALA A 52 -9.61 12.90 2.32
N PRO A 53 -9.35 12.80 3.65
CA PRO A 53 -8.00 12.60 4.17
C PRO A 53 -7.35 11.31 3.68
N GLU A 54 -8.11 10.25 3.39
CA GLU A 54 -7.64 8.98 2.83
C GLU A 54 -6.94 9.16 1.47
N MET A 55 -7.47 10.03 0.62
CA MET A 55 -6.87 10.30 -0.70
C MET A 55 -5.52 11.01 -0.61
N VAL A 56 -5.28 11.75 0.47
CA VAL A 56 -4.00 12.42 0.72
C VAL A 56 -3.07 11.48 1.49
N ALA A 57 -3.59 10.76 2.47
CA ALA A 57 -2.81 9.84 3.29
C ALA A 57 -2.11 8.73 2.49
N ILE A 58 -2.71 8.33 1.37
CA ILE A 58 -2.17 7.28 0.52
C ILE A 58 -0.77 7.59 -0.04
N VAL A 59 -0.38 8.87 -0.12
CA VAL A 59 0.97 9.25 -0.54
C VAL A 59 2.05 8.73 0.42
N PHE A 60 1.66 8.45 1.67
CA PHE A 60 2.52 7.91 2.73
C PHE A 60 2.49 6.38 2.81
N HIS A 61 1.75 5.71 1.94
CA HIS A 61 1.65 4.25 1.97
C HIS A 61 3.04 3.59 1.94
N GLN A 62 3.28 2.67 2.90
CA GLN A 62 4.59 2.05 3.18
C GLN A 62 5.70 3.04 3.57
N GLY A 63 5.32 4.23 4.04
CA GLY A 63 6.27 5.27 4.46
C GLY A 63 6.44 5.43 5.96
N MET A 64 5.73 4.63 6.78
CA MET A 64 5.74 4.75 8.23
C MET A 64 6.09 3.42 8.91
N ARG A 65 6.95 3.48 9.93
CA ARG A 65 7.31 2.34 10.78
C ARG A 65 6.94 2.64 12.23
N PHE A 66 6.22 1.74 12.86
CA PHE A 66 5.65 1.92 14.19
C PHE A 66 6.47 1.19 15.25
N SER A 67 7.05 1.92 16.21
CA SER A 67 7.84 1.33 17.28
C SER A 67 7.02 0.89 18.50
N LYS A 68 5.78 1.40 18.64
CA LYS A 68 4.91 1.13 19.78
C LYS A 68 3.48 0.76 19.35
N PRO A 69 3.21 -0.50 19.02
CA PRO A 69 1.87 -0.96 18.60
C PRO A 69 0.75 -0.60 19.59
N ALA A 70 1.01 -0.73 20.90
CA ALA A 70 0.00 -0.42 21.92
C ALA A 70 -0.45 1.07 21.89
N LEU A 71 0.44 1.98 21.50
CA LEU A 71 0.09 3.40 21.34
C LEU A 71 -0.78 3.60 20.10
N MET A 72 -0.49 2.89 19.05
CA MET A 72 -1.29 2.93 17.81
C MET A 72 -2.67 2.29 18.02
N ASP A 73 -2.76 1.20 18.77
CA ASP A 73 -4.05 0.60 19.19
C ASP A 73 -4.89 1.59 19.97
N ALA A 74 -4.28 2.37 20.85
CA ALA A 74 -4.95 3.43 21.60
C ALA A 74 -5.36 4.61 20.69
N LEU A 75 -4.55 4.95 19.68
CA LEU A 75 -4.86 6.00 18.71
C LEU A 75 -6.12 5.66 17.91
N VAL A 76 -6.15 4.47 17.31
CA VAL A 76 -7.26 4.07 16.40
C VAL A 76 -8.58 3.80 17.13
N ALA A 77 -8.54 3.74 18.46
CA ALA A 77 -9.74 3.67 19.31
C ALA A 77 -10.37 5.04 19.59
N LYS A 78 -9.68 6.15 19.26
CA LYS A 78 -10.12 7.52 19.55
C LYS A 78 -11.09 8.06 18.51
N ASN A 79 -11.85 9.06 18.93
CA ASN A 79 -12.66 9.90 18.05
C ASN A 79 -11.85 11.11 17.56
N PRO A 80 -12.31 11.84 16.53
CA PRO A 80 -11.58 12.97 15.95
C PRO A 80 -11.17 14.06 16.95
N ASP A 81 -12.00 14.34 17.93
CA ASP A 81 -11.81 15.33 19.00
C ASP A 81 -10.77 14.93 20.05
N GLN A 82 -10.30 13.69 20.03
CA GLN A 82 -9.39 13.09 21.00
C GLN A 82 -8.00 12.77 20.40
N LEU A 83 -7.79 13.14 19.15
CA LEU A 83 -6.54 12.85 18.47
C LEU A 83 -5.37 13.62 19.11
N PRO A 84 -4.19 13.00 19.24
CA PRO A 84 -2.99 13.69 19.72
C PRO A 84 -2.43 14.64 18.66
N ASP A 85 -1.53 15.51 19.07
CA ASP A 85 -0.72 16.29 18.14
C ASP A 85 0.25 15.38 17.37
N TRP A 86 0.54 15.71 16.12
CA TRP A 86 1.49 14.96 15.29
C TRP A 86 2.87 14.84 15.92
N ALA A 87 3.38 15.92 16.51
CA ALA A 87 4.70 15.93 17.16
C ALA A 87 4.80 14.90 18.29
N ALA A 88 3.72 14.69 19.06
CA ALA A 88 3.68 13.69 20.11
C ALA A 88 3.69 12.26 19.55
N LEU A 89 3.02 12.04 18.43
CA LEU A 89 2.97 10.76 17.76
C LEU A 89 4.29 10.42 17.07
N LEU A 90 4.93 11.40 16.43
CA LEU A 90 6.19 11.26 15.70
C LEU A 90 7.34 10.74 16.60
N ALA A 91 7.28 10.99 17.91
CA ALA A 91 8.25 10.44 18.86
C ALA A 91 8.21 8.90 18.95
N HIS A 92 7.17 8.26 18.42
CA HIS A 92 6.90 6.82 18.55
C HIS A 92 6.78 6.08 17.22
N LEU A 93 7.05 6.76 16.11
CA LEU A 93 7.13 6.18 14.78
C LEU A 93 8.33 6.79 14.03
N SER A 94 8.73 6.18 12.94
CA SER A 94 9.73 6.74 12.03
C SER A 94 9.14 6.82 10.61
N LEU A 95 9.54 7.86 9.90
CA LEU A 95 9.20 8.03 8.49
C LEU A 95 10.37 7.55 7.63
N GLU A 96 10.06 6.92 6.51
CA GLU A 96 11.04 6.66 5.48
C GLU A 96 11.62 7.99 4.95
N PRO A 97 12.89 8.03 4.50
CA PRO A 97 13.55 9.28 4.10
C PRO A 97 12.77 10.08 3.06
N TRP A 98 12.12 9.40 2.12
CA TRP A 98 11.29 10.04 1.09
C TRP A 98 9.99 10.64 1.64
N ALA A 99 9.45 10.08 2.73
CA ALA A 99 8.20 10.53 3.35
C ALA A 99 8.41 11.75 4.26
N GLN A 100 9.61 11.93 4.82
CA GLN A 100 9.91 13.04 5.73
C GLN A 100 9.68 14.41 5.08
N GLY A 101 10.21 14.63 3.87
CA GLY A 101 10.04 15.89 3.16
C GLY A 101 8.58 16.19 2.79
N LEU A 102 7.80 15.16 2.47
CA LEU A 102 6.36 15.30 2.17
C LEU A 102 5.59 15.66 3.45
N ALA A 103 5.91 15.03 4.58
CA ALA A 103 5.29 15.32 5.87
C ALA A 103 5.57 16.76 6.32
N GLU A 104 6.83 17.21 6.23
CA GLU A 104 7.22 18.60 6.54
C GLU A 104 6.50 19.61 5.67
N GLU A 105 6.28 19.28 4.39
CA GLU A 105 5.55 20.16 3.47
C GLU A 105 4.07 20.26 3.85
N LEU A 106 3.42 19.14 4.20
CA LEU A 106 2.03 19.12 4.62
C LEU A 106 1.79 19.80 5.97
N CYS A 107 2.70 19.63 6.93
CA CYS A 107 2.59 20.26 8.25
C CYS A 107 2.74 21.79 8.23
N LYS A 108 3.06 22.40 7.08
CA LYS A 108 2.97 23.85 6.92
C LYS A 108 1.52 24.34 6.82
N ASP A 109 0.58 23.44 6.48
CA ASP A 109 -0.84 23.74 6.46
C ASP A 109 -1.50 23.51 7.82
N PRO A 110 -2.51 24.29 8.20
CA PRO A 110 -3.21 24.11 9.47
C PRO A 110 -3.84 22.71 9.66
N ALA A 111 -4.23 22.04 8.57
CA ALA A 111 -4.80 20.68 8.60
C ALA A 111 -3.72 19.58 8.53
N GLY A 112 -2.46 19.93 8.30
CA GLY A 112 -1.38 18.99 8.05
C GLY A 112 -1.10 18.07 9.23
N ASP A 113 -1.03 18.61 10.43
CA ASP A 113 -0.80 17.82 11.66
C ASP A 113 -1.89 16.77 11.86
N THR A 114 -3.16 17.17 11.72
CA THR A 114 -4.29 16.25 11.82
C THR A 114 -4.22 15.17 10.73
N LEU A 115 -3.94 15.57 9.51
CA LEU A 115 -3.80 14.61 8.41
C LEU A 115 -2.71 13.57 8.70
N MET A 116 -1.54 13.99 9.20
CA MET A 116 -0.44 13.07 9.51
C MET A 116 -0.81 12.06 10.59
N VAL A 117 -1.58 12.48 11.60
CA VAL A 117 -2.11 11.58 12.63
C VAL A 117 -3.11 10.56 12.03
N LEU A 118 -3.99 11.03 11.13
CA LEU A 118 -4.94 10.15 10.43
C LEU A 118 -4.21 9.17 9.50
N ALA A 119 -3.23 9.65 8.74
CA ALA A 119 -2.41 8.83 7.85
C ALA A 119 -1.68 7.72 8.63
N ALA A 120 -1.10 8.05 9.79
CA ALA A 120 -0.48 7.05 10.65
C ALA A 120 -1.47 6.00 11.15
N GLY A 121 -2.68 6.41 11.53
CA GLY A 121 -3.73 5.50 11.95
C GLY A 121 -4.20 4.56 10.83
N MET A 122 -4.41 5.09 9.62
CA MET A 122 -4.83 4.30 8.44
C MET A 122 -3.74 3.32 8.01
N GLU A 123 -2.49 3.76 7.92
CA GLU A 123 -1.34 2.91 7.59
C GLU A 123 -1.14 1.79 8.62
N TYR A 124 -1.24 2.12 9.91
CA TYR A 124 -1.19 1.12 10.98
C TYR A 124 -2.29 0.07 10.84
N LEU A 125 -3.54 0.50 10.62
CA LEU A 125 -4.66 -0.42 10.45
C LEU A 125 -4.52 -1.29 9.21
N PHE A 126 -4.01 -0.74 8.12
CA PHE A 126 -3.75 -1.49 6.89
C PHE A 126 -2.81 -2.68 7.15
N HIS A 127 -1.69 -2.45 7.82
CA HIS A 127 -0.71 -3.51 8.14
C HIS A 127 -1.19 -4.53 9.20
N HIS A 128 -2.22 -4.18 9.98
CA HIS A 128 -2.75 -5.06 11.05
C HIS A 128 -4.09 -5.72 10.69
N THR A 129 -4.47 -5.68 9.42
CA THR A 129 -5.64 -6.40 8.91
C THR A 129 -5.25 -7.80 8.43
N PRO A 130 -6.08 -8.83 8.63
CA PRO A 130 -5.80 -10.19 8.13
C PRO A 130 -5.54 -10.27 6.62
N ALA A 131 -6.13 -9.35 5.82
CA ALA A 131 -5.88 -9.26 4.38
C ALA A 131 -4.47 -8.76 4.05
N ALA A 132 -3.88 -7.87 4.86
CA ALA A 132 -2.51 -7.41 4.68
C ALA A 132 -1.47 -8.47 5.06
N ALA A 133 -1.81 -9.35 6.00
CA ALA A 133 -0.94 -10.49 6.35
C ALA A 133 -0.76 -11.48 5.18
N ALA A 134 -1.73 -11.56 4.27
CA ALA A 134 -1.62 -12.38 3.06
C ALA A 134 -0.72 -11.75 1.98
N SER A 135 -0.58 -10.42 1.97
CA SER A 135 0.29 -9.70 1.02
C SER A 135 1.71 -9.42 1.55
N ALA A 136 1.91 -9.50 2.86
CA ALA A 136 3.22 -9.28 3.49
C ALA A 136 4.12 -10.53 3.52
N GLY A 137 3.57 -11.69 3.14
CA GLY A 137 4.30 -12.97 3.11
C GLY A 137 5.27 -13.14 1.93
N ASP A 138 5.45 -12.11 1.08
CA ASP A 138 6.20 -12.21 -0.17
C ASP A 138 7.40 -11.23 -0.26
N GLU A 139 7.85 -10.63 0.84
CA GLU A 139 8.96 -9.67 0.86
C GLU A 139 10.22 -10.11 1.64
N GLU A 140 10.39 -11.39 1.94
CA GLU A 140 11.66 -11.90 2.47
C GLU A 140 12.10 -13.16 1.71
N ASP A 141 12.71 -12.98 0.53
CA ASP A 141 13.84 -13.78 0.07
C ASP A 141 14.55 -13.14 -1.14
N GLU A 142 15.43 -12.21 -0.86
CA GLU A 142 16.55 -11.92 -1.77
C GLU A 142 17.83 -12.36 -1.09
N GLY A 143 18.24 -13.59 -1.38
CA GLY A 143 19.60 -14.01 -1.14
C GLY A 143 19.80 -15.43 -0.69
N LYS A 144 19.70 -16.39 -1.61
CA LYS A 144 20.62 -17.55 -1.60
C LYS A 144 20.61 -18.25 -2.95
N ASP A 145 21.82 -18.31 -3.53
CA ASP A 145 22.20 -19.23 -4.60
C ASP A 145 21.77 -20.66 -4.28
N GLY A 146 21.28 -21.38 -5.28
CA GLY A 146 21.02 -22.80 -5.18
C GLY A 146 20.23 -23.35 -6.36
N GLU A 147 20.92 -23.72 -7.41
CA GLU A 147 20.75 -24.89 -8.29
C GLU A 147 19.33 -25.46 -8.50
N ASP A 148 18.91 -25.45 -9.75
CA ASP A 148 18.10 -26.46 -10.48
C ASP A 148 17.00 -27.19 -9.69
N GLN A 149 15.77 -26.66 -9.79
CA GLN A 149 14.60 -27.51 -9.90
C GLN A 149 13.63 -26.84 -10.89
N ASP A 150 13.71 -27.29 -12.15
CA ASP A 150 12.60 -27.13 -13.11
C ASP A 150 11.33 -27.63 -12.44
N SER A 151 10.47 -26.72 -11.99
CA SER A 151 9.24 -27.07 -11.34
C SER A 151 8.34 -27.82 -12.33
N GLU A 152 7.60 -28.80 -11.83
CA GLU A 152 6.64 -29.56 -12.68
C GLU A 152 5.64 -28.62 -13.35
N GLU A 153 5.35 -27.47 -12.74
CA GLU A 153 4.51 -26.41 -13.33
C GLU A 153 5.08 -25.78 -14.61
N GLU A 154 6.41 -25.58 -14.71
CA GLU A 154 7.04 -25.11 -15.96
C GLU A 154 6.98 -26.16 -17.06
N LYS A 155 7.04 -27.43 -16.70
CA LYS A 155 6.91 -28.54 -17.66
C LYS A 155 5.47 -28.67 -18.16
N GLU A 156 4.48 -28.50 -17.26
CA GLU A 156 3.07 -28.48 -17.64
C GLU A 156 2.71 -27.26 -18.49
N ALA A 157 3.25 -26.08 -18.19
CA ALA A 157 3.06 -24.86 -18.98
C ALA A 157 3.64 -25.00 -20.39
N ARG A 158 4.84 -25.57 -20.55
CA ARG A 158 5.44 -25.85 -21.86
C ARG A 158 4.65 -26.90 -22.65
N ALA A 159 4.18 -27.93 -22.00
CA ALA A 159 3.35 -28.97 -22.64
C ALA A 159 2.01 -28.43 -23.13
N ALA A 160 1.40 -27.50 -22.36
CA ALA A 160 0.17 -26.83 -22.75
C ALA A 160 0.37 -25.87 -23.93
N GLU A 161 1.52 -25.18 -23.99
CA GLU A 161 1.88 -24.29 -25.09
C GLU A 161 2.19 -25.04 -26.39
N GLU A 162 2.88 -26.19 -26.29
CA GLU A 162 3.12 -27.08 -27.45
C GLU A 162 1.83 -27.68 -27.98
N ALA A 163 0.92 -28.13 -27.11
CA ALA A 163 -0.38 -28.67 -27.50
C ALA A 163 -1.28 -27.62 -28.16
N GLY A 164 -1.22 -26.36 -27.68
CA GLY A 164 -1.92 -25.23 -28.27
C GLY A 164 -1.40 -24.86 -29.65
N ASN A 165 -0.08 -24.93 -29.85
CA ASN A 165 0.57 -24.67 -31.15
C ASN A 165 0.25 -25.75 -32.18
N ASP A 166 0.23 -27.02 -31.77
CA ASP A 166 -0.15 -28.15 -32.65
C ASP A 166 -1.62 -28.06 -33.08
N TRP A 167 -2.52 -27.68 -32.17
CA TRP A 167 -3.92 -27.49 -32.50
C TRP A 167 -4.15 -26.35 -33.51
N MET A 168 -3.40 -25.24 -33.36
CA MET A 168 -3.47 -24.12 -34.31
C MET A 168 -2.91 -24.49 -35.68
N ALA A 169 -1.86 -25.31 -35.74
CA ALA A 169 -1.31 -25.81 -37.02
C ALA A 169 -2.29 -26.72 -37.75
N GLU A 170 -3.01 -27.59 -37.03
CA GLU A 170 -4.06 -28.43 -37.61
C GLU A 170 -5.25 -27.63 -38.15
N GLN A 171 -5.53 -26.44 -37.60
CA GLN A 171 -6.60 -25.55 -38.10
C GLN A 171 -6.15 -24.63 -39.24
N GLY A 172 -4.92 -24.77 -39.74
CA GLY A 172 -4.45 -24.08 -40.96
C GLY A 172 -3.90 -22.65 -40.70
N PHE A 173 -3.52 -22.33 -39.47
CA PHE A 173 -2.85 -21.07 -39.15
C PHE A 173 -1.33 -21.24 -39.29
N ASP A 174 -0.81 -20.96 -40.52
CA ASP A 174 0.61 -20.98 -40.77
C ASP A 174 1.36 -19.84 -40.05
N ARG A 175 2.46 -20.20 -39.40
CA ARG A 175 3.42 -19.22 -38.82
C ARG A 175 3.98 -18.37 -39.98
N LYS A 176 3.73 -17.05 -39.92
CA LYS A 176 4.57 -16.11 -40.68
C LYS A 176 5.93 -16.00 -40.02
N GLU A 177 6.95 -16.39 -40.76
CA GLU A 177 8.35 -16.07 -40.44
C GLU A 177 8.60 -14.56 -40.40
#